data_233655309ff3bb4a1c72bcd4406640d0
#
_entry.id   233655309ff3bb4a1c72bcd4406640d0
#
_cell.length_a   1.000
_cell.length_b   1.000
_cell.length_c   1.000
_cell.angle_alpha   90.00
_cell.angle_beta   90.00
_cell.angle_gamma   90.00
#
_symmetry.space_group_name_H-M   'P 1'
#
loop_
_entity.id
_entity.type
_entity.pdbx_description
1 polymer ?
#
loop_
_entity_poly.entity_id
_entity_poly.type
_entity_poly.pdbx_seq_one_letter_code
_entity_poly.pdbx_strand_id
1 'polypeptide(L)'
;MAQVFLQKLEKVYPPAKNQDPFLAVKSIDLEIEDGEFMVLVGPSGCGKSTTLRMIAGLEDITRGSITIGNRVVNDTLPKDRGIAMVFQNYALYPHMSVFDNMAFGLKLAQAPKEEIHQRVMAAAEILGMQTLLDRKPKALSGGQRQRVAVGRAIVRQPDVFLFDEPLSNLDAKMRVSMRTEISKLHAKLGATMIYVTHDHVEAMTMGDRICVMRDGEIVASFIGSPPMNLIHGEVRKLAGTWTFIENAASGEAADSPPPLTLPLDDRLTDLAGAARSPQVILGIRPEHVGLDSRDSFPSCPIRIEAVETMGAETHVHASTTSHRLIARLPADGRYRLGETLSLTFNSAAIHLFDAATEKVLSA
;
A
#
# COMPACT_ATOMS: atom_id res chain seq x y z
N MET A 1 9.10 16.59 8.30
CA MET A 1 8.06 15.65 7.93
C MET A 1 7.55 15.03 9.21
N ALA A 2 6.47 14.29 9.22
CA ALA A 2 5.87 13.89 10.48
C ALA A 2 5.35 12.44 10.40
N GLN A 3 5.59 11.69 11.47
CA GLN A 3 5.00 10.40 11.76
C GLN A 3 3.49 10.56 12.03
N VAL A 4 2.68 9.56 11.69
CA VAL A 4 1.24 9.57 11.94
C VAL A 4 0.83 8.34 12.74
N PHE A 5 0.13 8.57 13.87
CA PHE A 5 -0.42 7.51 14.71
C PHE A 5 -1.94 7.59 14.75
N LEU A 6 -2.58 6.48 14.47
CA LEU A 6 -4.00 6.24 14.71
C LEU A 6 -4.11 5.26 15.87
N GLN A 7 -4.82 5.63 16.93
CA GLN A 7 -4.97 4.79 18.11
C GLN A 7 -6.45 4.55 18.39
N LYS A 8 -6.90 3.30 18.28
CA LYS A 8 -8.28 2.86 18.49
C LYS A 8 -9.28 3.75 17.79
N LEU A 9 -8.94 4.14 16.54
CA LEU A 9 -9.70 5.10 15.77
C LEU A 9 -11.03 4.49 15.32
N GLU A 10 -12.14 5.13 15.68
CA GLU A 10 -13.49 4.69 15.32
C GLU A 10 -14.28 5.79 14.63
N LYS A 11 -15.10 5.39 13.66
CA LYS A 11 -16.11 6.25 13.05
C LYS A 11 -17.45 5.55 13.00
N VAL A 12 -18.43 6.14 13.67
CA VAL A 12 -19.83 5.76 13.63
C VAL A 12 -20.62 6.89 12.99
N TYR A 13 -21.33 6.61 11.90
CA TYR A 13 -22.30 7.55 11.35
C TYR A 13 -23.64 7.36 12.06
N PRO A 14 -24.28 8.47 12.47
CA PRO A 14 -25.60 8.40 13.11
C PRO A 14 -26.64 7.77 12.17
N PRO A 15 -27.65 7.10 12.71
CA PRO A 15 -28.67 6.46 11.91
C PRO A 15 -29.45 7.47 11.08
N ALA A 16 -29.69 7.19 9.80
CA ALA A 16 -30.78 7.83 9.06
C ALA A 16 -32.13 7.33 9.61
N LYS A 17 -33.25 8.05 9.33
CA LYS A 17 -34.58 7.63 9.80
C LYS A 17 -34.82 6.14 9.53
N ASN A 18 -35.06 5.35 10.59
CA ASN A 18 -35.29 3.91 10.58
C ASN A 18 -34.11 3.00 10.16
N GLN A 19 -32.89 3.43 10.39
CA GLN A 19 -31.70 2.60 10.19
C GLN A 19 -30.85 2.54 11.45
N ASP A 20 -30.07 1.49 11.63
CA ASP A 20 -29.10 1.37 12.71
C ASP A 20 -27.86 2.26 12.44
N PRO A 21 -27.10 2.67 13.48
CA PRO A 21 -25.83 3.37 13.32
C PRO A 21 -24.86 2.55 12.46
N PHE A 22 -24.23 3.21 11.49
CA PHE A 22 -23.25 2.55 10.63
C PHE A 22 -21.83 2.74 11.15
N LEU A 23 -21.18 1.66 11.58
CA LEU A 23 -19.80 1.64 12.05
C LEU A 23 -18.86 1.52 10.83
N ALA A 24 -18.37 2.65 10.35
CA ALA A 24 -17.55 2.72 9.13
C ALA A 24 -16.07 2.40 9.35
N VAL A 25 -15.54 2.68 10.56
CA VAL A 25 -14.17 2.35 10.98
C VAL A 25 -14.23 1.80 12.39
N LYS A 26 -13.64 0.62 12.61
CA LYS A 26 -13.80 -0.20 13.80
C LYS A 26 -12.50 -0.31 14.59
N SER A 27 -12.24 0.66 15.47
CA SER A 27 -11.13 0.64 16.42
C SER A 27 -9.77 0.26 15.80
N ILE A 28 -9.39 0.96 14.73
CA ILE A 28 -8.13 0.67 14.04
C ILE A 28 -6.93 1.32 14.74
N ASP A 29 -5.84 0.58 14.80
CA ASP A 29 -4.52 1.05 15.19
C ASP A 29 -3.60 1.02 13.97
N LEU A 30 -2.94 2.14 13.66
CA LEU A 30 -2.01 2.24 12.54
C LEU A 30 -0.91 3.26 12.85
N GLU A 31 0.31 2.84 12.70
CA GLU A 31 1.51 3.67 12.78
C GLU A 31 2.11 3.84 11.39
N ILE A 32 2.42 5.07 11.02
CA ILE A 32 3.04 5.44 9.75
C ILE A 32 4.28 6.25 10.08
N GLU A 33 5.44 5.74 9.67
CA GLU A 33 6.74 6.33 9.97
C GLU A 33 6.97 7.66 9.24
N ASP A 34 7.89 8.46 9.76
CA ASP A 34 8.31 9.69 9.06
C ASP A 34 8.96 9.36 7.72
N GLY A 35 8.49 10.00 6.65
CA GLY A 35 8.95 9.77 5.29
C GLY A 35 8.40 8.49 4.64
N GLU A 36 7.53 7.74 5.29
CA GLU A 36 6.94 6.52 4.75
C GLU A 36 5.84 6.80 3.69
N PHE A 37 5.82 6.00 2.63
CA PHE A 37 4.70 5.93 1.68
C PHE A 37 3.75 4.78 2.08
N MET A 38 2.72 5.09 2.85
CA MET A 38 1.70 4.14 3.27
C MET A 38 0.55 4.07 2.26
N VAL A 39 0.19 2.87 1.80
CA VAL A 39 -0.97 2.67 0.93
C VAL A 39 -2.10 1.95 1.67
N LEU A 40 -3.28 2.55 1.71
CA LEU A 40 -4.51 1.91 2.19
C LEU A 40 -5.25 1.29 1.00
N VAL A 41 -5.41 -0.02 0.98
CA VAL A 41 -6.08 -0.76 -0.10
C VAL A 41 -7.24 -1.59 0.45
N GLY A 42 -8.24 -1.86 -0.38
CA GLY A 42 -9.39 -2.69 0.00
C GLY A 42 -10.63 -2.37 -0.85
N PRO A 43 -11.71 -3.14 -0.71
CA PRO A 43 -12.95 -2.96 -1.48
C PRO A 43 -13.60 -1.60 -1.20
N SER A 44 -14.48 -1.19 -2.12
CA SER A 44 -15.26 0.04 -1.93
C SER A 44 -16.12 -0.06 -0.66
N GLY A 45 -16.18 1.03 0.10
CA GLY A 45 -16.95 1.09 1.35
C GLY A 45 -16.27 0.50 2.59
N CYS A 46 -15.04 -0.04 2.51
CA CYS A 46 -14.37 -0.62 3.67
C CYS A 46 -13.73 0.39 4.64
N GLY A 47 -13.94 1.69 4.49
CA GLY A 47 -13.50 2.72 5.45
C GLY A 47 -12.25 3.52 5.06
N LYS A 48 -11.53 3.22 3.96
CA LYS A 48 -10.28 3.91 3.53
C LYS A 48 -10.39 5.42 3.44
N SER A 49 -11.29 5.91 2.58
CA SER A 49 -11.49 7.36 2.40
C SER A 49 -12.03 8.03 3.66
N THR A 50 -12.82 7.31 4.47
CA THR A 50 -13.27 7.80 5.78
C THR A 50 -12.07 7.99 6.71
N THR A 51 -11.18 7.00 6.81
CA THR A 51 -9.93 7.09 7.59
C THR A 51 -9.07 8.25 7.11
N LEU A 52 -8.86 8.38 5.80
CA LEU A 52 -8.09 9.47 5.22
C LEU A 52 -8.70 10.84 5.55
N ARG A 53 -10.03 10.97 5.47
CA ARG A 53 -10.74 12.22 5.80
C ARG A 53 -10.69 12.55 7.29
N MET A 54 -10.70 11.55 8.17
CA MET A 54 -10.49 11.78 9.61
C MET A 54 -9.08 12.30 9.89
N ILE A 55 -8.04 11.76 9.23
CA ILE A 55 -6.67 12.30 9.33
C ILE A 55 -6.63 13.74 8.84
N ALA A 56 -7.32 14.02 7.73
CA ALA A 56 -7.43 15.37 7.17
C ALA A 56 -8.23 16.37 8.05
N GLY A 57 -9.03 15.88 9.01
CA GLY A 57 -9.97 16.70 9.78
C GLY A 57 -11.19 17.15 8.97
N LEU A 58 -11.47 16.50 7.88
CA LEU A 58 -12.67 16.70 7.06
C LEU A 58 -13.84 15.83 7.51
N GLU A 59 -13.57 14.91 8.42
CA GLU A 59 -14.52 14.04 9.07
C GLU A 59 -14.16 13.93 10.54
N ASP A 60 -15.14 14.09 11.43
CA ASP A 60 -14.93 13.98 12.87
C ASP A 60 -14.76 12.51 13.27
N ILE A 61 -13.89 12.26 14.22
CA ILE A 61 -13.73 10.93 14.82
C ILE A 61 -14.84 10.71 15.88
N THR A 62 -15.26 9.44 16.05
CA THR A 62 -16.21 9.09 17.13
C THR A 62 -15.46 8.71 18.40
N ARG A 63 -14.37 7.95 18.27
CA ARG A 63 -13.49 7.55 19.36
C ARG A 63 -12.06 7.40 18.88
N GLY A 64 -11.12 7.32 19.83
CA GLY A 64 -9.70 7.15 19.57
C GLY A 64 -8.96 8.46 19.40
N SER A 65 -7.77 8.42 18.84
CA SER A 65 -6.94 9.60 18.62
C SER A 65 -6.13 9.52 17.33
N ILE A 66 -5.85 10.70 16.77
CA ILE A 66 -4.93 10.89 15.65
C ILE A 66 -3.82 11.82 16.12
N THR A 67 -2.57 11.36 15.96
CA THR A 67 -1.38 12.17 16.27
C THR A 67 -0.60 12.38 14.97
N ILE A 68 -0.18 13.61 14.69
CA ILE A 68 0.70 13.98 13.58
C ILE A 68 1.95 14.63 14.19
N GLY A 69 3.12 14.01 13.95
CA GLY A 69 4.33 14.34 14.68
C GLY A 69 4.13 14.15 16.19
N ASN A 70 4.35 15.19 16.96
CA ASN A 70 4.19 15.17 18.43
C ASN A 70 2.86 15.76 18.92
N ARG A 71 1.87 15.95 18.02
CA ARG A 71 0.64 16.66 18.35
C ARG A 71 -0.61 15.81 18.08
N VAL A 72 -1.46 15.63 19.08
CA VAL A 72 -2.81 15.11 18.89
C VAL A 72 -3.65 16.14 18.14
N VAL A 73 -4.29 15.75 17.04
CA VAL A 73 -4.98 16.65 16.12
C VAL A 73 -6.49 16.48 16.08
N ASN A 74 -7.08 15.74 17.02
CA ASN A 74 -8.53 15.45 17.04
C ASN A 74 -9.37 16.73 16.85
N ASP A 75 -9.10 17.76 17.65
CA ASP A 75 -9.83 19.03 17.66
C ASP A 75 -9.16 20.13 16.82
N THR A 76 -8.12 19.77 16.05
CA THR A 76 -7.39 20.71 15.20
C THR A 76 -8.09 20.88 13.87
N LEU A 77 -8.33 22.13 13.45
CA LEU A 77 -8.95 22.40 12.14
C LEU A 77 -8.08 21.88 10.98
N PRO A 78 -8.65 21.46 9.85
CA PRO A 78 -7.92 20.92 8.70
C PRO A 78 -6.74 21.78 8.22
N LYS A 79 -6.93 23.10 8.22
CA LYS A 79 -5.90 24.07 7.77
C LYS A 79 -4.66 24.10 8.68
N ASP A 80 -4.81 23.70 9.95
CA ASP A 80 -3.80 23.82 11.01
C ASP A 80 -3.14 22.46 11.35
N ARG A 81 -3.52 21.37 10.62
CA ARG A 81 -2.96 20.01 10.83
C ARG A 81 -1.61 19.76 10.15
N GLY A 82 -1.09 20.69 9.34
CA GLY A 82 0.14 20.48 8.58
C GLY A 82 0.00 19.51 7.42
N ILE A 83 -1.21 19.29 6.91
CA ILE A 83 -1.47 18.32 5.84
C ILE A 83 -1.86 19.00 4.52
N ALA A 84 -1.64 18.27 3.40
CA ALA A 84 -2.22 18.62 2.11
C ALA A 84 -2.91 17.41 1.49
N MET A 85 -4.11 17.60 0.96
CA MET A 85 -4.92 16.52 0.38
C MET A 85 -5.11 16.72 -1.12
N VAL A 86 -4.92 15.63 -1.87
CA VAL A 86 -5.21 15.50 -3.30
C VAL A 86 -6.47 14.64 -3.44
N PHE A 87 -7.53 15.21 -3.98
CA PHE A 87 -8.82 14.57 -4.14
C PHE A 87 -8.95 13.81 -5.47
N GLN A 88 -9.80 12.82 -5.50
CA GLN A 88 -10.13 12.01 -6.68
C GLN A 88 -10.54 12.83 -7.91
N ASN A 89 -11.26 13.93 -7.72
CA ASN A 89 -11.73 14.80 -8.79
C ASN A 89 -10.81 16.02 -9.06
N TYR A 90 -9.57 15.96 -8.51
CA TYR A 90 -8.54 17.01 -8.58
C TYR A 90 -8.93 18.34 -7.92
N ALA A 91 -10.22 18.66 -7.78
CA ALA A 91 -10.79 19.88 -7.17
C ALA A 91 -10.11 21.19 -7.65
N LEU A 92 -9.79 21.28 -8.95
CA LEU A 92 -9.19 22.48 -9.53
C LEU A 92 -10.23 23.58 -9.73
N TYR A 93 -9.82 24.83 -9.53
CA TYR A 93 -10.62 26.00 -9.83
C TYR A 93 -10.60 26.29 -11.35
N PRO A 94 -11.72 26.06 -12.08
CA PRO A 94 -11.69 26.05 -13.55
C PRO A 94 -11.47 27.45 -14.17
N HIS A 95 -11.75 28.50 -13.44
CA HIS A 95 -11.58 29.89 -13.85
C HIS A 95 -10.17 30.43 -13.64
N MET A 96 -9.38 29.79 -12.79
CA MET A 96 -8.00 30.16 -12.46
C MET A 96 -6.99 29.52 -13.42
N SER A 97 -5.84 30.19 -13.61
CA SER A 97 -4.68 29.60 -14.30
C SER A 97 -4.07 28.43 -13.48
N VAL A 98 -3.14 27.69 -14.07
CA VAL A 98 -2.33 26.69 -13.34
C VAL A 98 -1.56 27.36 -12.20
N PHE A 99 -0.90 28.49 -12.49
CA PHE A 99 -0.21 29.27 -11.47
C PHE A 99 -1.14 29.65 -10.31
N ASP A 100 -2.32 30.23 -10.62
CA ASP A 100 -3.27 30.66 -9.60
C ASP A 100 -3.86 29.49 -8.81
N ASN A 101 -4.09 28.34 -9.45
CA ASN A 101 -4.49 27.11 -8.75
C ASN A 101 -3.43 26.69 -7.74
N MET A 102 -2.16 26.64 -8.13
CA MET A 102 -1.07 26.29 -7.20
C MET A 102 -0.89 27.33 -6.09
N ALA A 103 -0.96 28.62 -6.43
CA ALA A 103 -0.77 29.74 -5.53
C ALA A 103 -1.92 29.94 -4.52
N PHE A 104 -3.10 29.37 -4.77
CA PHE A 104 -4.33 29.72 -4.06
C PHE A 104 -4.21 29.62 -2.54
N GLY A 105 -3.67 28.51 -2.04
CA GLY A 105 -3.51 28.31 -0.60
C GLY A 105 -2.57 29.31 0.05
N LEU A 106 -1.48 29.67 -0.63
CA LEU A 106 -0.53 30.67 -0.14
C LEU A 106 -1.10 32.10 -0.16
N LYS A 107 -1.90 32.41 -1.22
CA LYS A 107 -2.61 33.69 -1.29
C LYS A 107 -3.62 33.85 -0.15
N LEU A 108 -4.34 32.76 0.19
CA LEU A 108 -5.29 32.75 1.29
C LEU A 108 -4.58 32.93 2.66
N ALA A 109 -3.37 32.35 2.79
CA ALA A 109 -2.52 32.53 3.96
C ALA A 109 -1.78 33.89 3.97
N GLN A 110 -2.04 34.78 2.98
CA GLN A 110 -1.43 36.11 2.86
C GLN A 110 0.11 36.06 2.76
N ALA A 111 0.68 35.00 2.19
CA ALA A 111 2.12 34.90 1.97
C ALA A 111 2.62 36.03 1.04
N PRO A 112 3.87 36.48 1.18
CA PRO A 112 4.48 37.48 0.31
C PRO A 112 4.48 37.04 -1.17
N LYS A 113 4.26 37.96 -2.10
CA LYS A 113 4.17 37.66 -3.55
C LYS A 113 5.43 36.95 -4.06
N GLU A 114 6.59 37.36 -3.59
CA GLU A 114 7.87 36.76 -3.97
C GLU A 114 7.96 35.30 -3.52
N GLU A 115 7.56 35.01 -2.28
CA GLU A 115 7.52 33.65 -1.76
C GLU A 115 6.52 32.76 -2.54
N ILE A 116 5.34 33.31 -2.85
CA ILE A 116 4.35 32.59 -3.68
C ILE A 116 4.98 32.23 -5.03
N HIS A 117 5.63 33.20 -5.69
CA HIS A 117 6.24 32.98 -6.98
C HIS A 117 7.34 31.90 -6.92
N GLN A 118 8.25 32.00 -5.95
CA GLN A 118 9.33 31.05 -5.75
C GLN A 118 8.81 29.63 -5.51
N ARG A 119 7.85 29.44 -4.60
CA ARG A 119 7.26 28.13 -4.27
C ARG A 119 6.51 27.53 -5.46
N VAL A 120 5.75 28.33 -6.21
CA VAL A 120 5.03 27.85 -7.39
C VAL A 120 5.99 27.46 -8.50
N MET A 121 7.05 28.25 -8.75
CA MET A 121 8.06 27.92 -9.75
C MET A 121 8.80 26.63 -9.40
N ALA A 122 9.22 26.47 -8.13
CA ALA A 122 9.86 25.23 -7.65
C ALA A 122 8.94 24.01 -7.81
N ALA A 123 7.66 24.12 -7.47
CA ALA A 123 6.71 23.03 -7.66
C ALA A 123 6.47 22.72 -9.14
N ALA A 124 6.38 23.74 -9.99
CA ALA A 124 6.23 23.61 -11.43
C ALA A 124 7.46 22.93 -12.07
N GLU A 125 8.66 23.21 -11.58
CA GLU A 125 9.88 22.55 -12.01
C GLU A 125 9.90 21.07 -11.64
N ILE A 126 9.55 20.74 -10.38
CA ILE A 126 9.44 19.35 -9.91
C ILE A 126 8.52 18.53 -10.81
N LEU A 127 7.40 19.14 -11.26
CA LEU A 127 6.32 18.50 -12.01
C LEU A 127 6.44 18.64 -13.54
N GLY A 128 7.47 19.36 -14.05
CA GLY A 128 7.62 19.63 -15.47
C GLY A 128 6.48 20.47 -16.06
N MET A 129 5.98 21.46 -15.32
CA MET A 129 4.79 22.24 -15.65
C MET A 129 5.06 23.72 -15.98
N GLN A 130 6.34 24.14 -16.05
CA GLN A 130 6.72 25.56 -16.21
C GLN A 130 6.07 26.23 -17.40
N THR A 131 5.99 25.53 -18.54
CA THR A 131 5.40 26.07 -19.80
C THR A 131 3.88 26.11 -19.80
N LEU A 132 3.21 25.61 -18.76
CA LEU A 132 1.77 25.47 -18.67
C LEU A 132 1.14 26.39 -17.61
N LEU A 133 1.93 27.18 -16.90
CA LEU A 133 1.50 27.98 -15.74
C LEU A 133 0.37 28.97 -16.08
N ASP A 134 0.34 29.53 -17.29
CA ASP A 134 -0.68 30.48 -17.71
C ASP A 134 -1.95 29.82 -18.25
N ARG A 135 -1.93 28.49 -18.47
CA ARG A 135 -3.09 27.77 -18.99
C ARG A 135 -4.18 27.59 -17.93
N LYS A 136 -5.42 27.44 -18.38
CA LYS A 136 -6.56 27.06 -17.53
C LYS A 136 -6.78 25.55 -17.55
N PRO A 137 -7.40 24.95 -16.52
CA PRO A 137 -7.63 23.51 -16.41
C PRO A 137 -8.31 22.87 -17.63
N LYS A 138 -9.21 23.60 -18.31
CA LYS A 138 -9.89 23.13 -19.54
C LYS A 138 -8.93 22.84 -20.70
N ALA A 139 -7.75 23.46 -20.73
CA ALA A 139 -6.74 23.32 -21.78
C ALA A 139 -5.67 22.27 -21.41
N LEU A 140 -5.90 21.46 -20.38
CA LEU A 140 -4.97 20.45 -19.86
C LEU A 140 -5.51 19.04 -20.08
N SER A 141 -4.60 18.08 -20.30
CA SER A 141 -4.93 16.64 -20.23
C SER A 141 -5.27 16.19 -18.80
N GLY A 142 -5.82 14.98 -18.65
CA GLY A 142 -6.12 14.40 -17.34
C GLY A 142 -4.90 14.37 -16.41
N GLY A 143 -3.77 13.83 -16.89
CA GLY A 143 -2.53 13.78 -16.13
C GLY A 143 -1.94 15.16 -15.82
N GLN A 144 -2.09 16.15 -16.75
CA GLN A 144 -1.68 17.51 -16.44
C GLN A 144 -2.54 18.15 -15.34
N ARG A 145 -3.87 17.92 -15.35
CA ARG A 145 -4.75 18.38 -14.25
C ARG A 145 -4.36 17.76 -12.92
N GLN A 146 -4.03 16.48 -12.93
CA GLN A 146 -3.55 15.81 -11.72
C GLN A 146 -2.25 16.41 -11.22
N ARG A 147 -1.25 16.65 -12.08
CA ARG A 147 -0.01 17.33 -11.69
C ARG A 147 -0.27 18.70 -11.08
N VAL A 148 -1.24 19.46 -11.58
CA VAL A 148 -1.64 20.74 -10.95
C VAL A 148 -2.21 20.52 -9.56
N ALA A 149 -3.04 19.48 -9.35
CA ALA A 149 -3.59 19.16 -8.02
C ALA A 149 -2.49 18.76 -7.03
N VAL A 150 -1.51 17.97 -7.49
CA VAL A 150 -0.31 17.63 -6.71
C VAL A 150 0.54 18.87 -6.44
N GLY A 151 0.71 19.76 -7.42
CA GLY A 151 1.42 21.03 -7.25
C GLY A 151 0.81 21.93 -6.18
N ARG A 152 -0.53 21.97 -6.10
CA ARG A 152 -1.24 22.67 -5.01
C ARG A 152 -0.87 22.13 -3.62
N ALA A 153 -0.63 20.83 -3.52
CA ALA A 153 -0.20 20.20 -2.28
C ALA A 153 1.28 20.55 -1.98
N ILE A 154 2.17 20.44 -2.97
CA ILE A 154 3.62 20.69 -2.81
C ILE A 154 3.91 22.11 -2.34
N VAL A 155 3.27 23.14 -2.94
CA VAL A 155 3.53 24.54 -2.61
C VAL A 155 3.23 24.88 -1.14
N ARG A 156 2.38 24.11 -0.48
CA ARG A 156 2.04 24.27 0.93
C ARG A 156 3.13 23.74 1.87
N GLN A 157 4.04 22.88 1.36
CA GLN A 157 5.08 22.22 2.15
C GLN A 157 4.50 21.53 3.39
N PRO A 158 3.55 20.58 3.22
CA PRO A 158 2.91 19.94 4.35
C PRO A 158 3.84 18.94 5.03
N ASP A 159 3.54 18.58 6.27
CA ASP A 159 4.19 17.50 6.99
C ASP A 159 3.77 16.12 6.47
N VAL A 160 2.51 15.99 6.00
CA VAL A 160 1.93 14.74 5.46
C VAL A 160 1.11 15.03 4.21
N PHE A 161 1.31 14.24 3.17
CA PHE A 161 0.48 14.23 1.96
C PHE A 161 -0.60 13.16 2.04
N LEU A 162 -1.82 13.51 1.68
CA LEU A 162 -2.97 12.60 1.65
C LEU A 162 -3.52 12.50 0.22
N PHE A 163 -3.66 11.28 -0.31
CA PHE A 163 -4.16 11.03 -1.67
C PHE A 163 -5.41 10.16 -1.61
N ASP A 164 -6.57 10.69 -2.02
CA ASP A 164 -7.86 9.96 -2.06
C ASP A 164 -8.14 9.51 -3.50
N GLU A 165 -7.76 8.29 -3.86
CA GLU A 165 -7.90 7.66 -5.18
C GLU A 165 -7.52 8.57 -6.38
N PRO A 166 -6.32 9.19 -6.38
CA PRO A 166 -6.01 10.25 -7.32
C PRO A 166 -5.89 9.79 -8.78
N LEU A 167 -5.74 8.48 -9.06
CA LEU A 167 -5.55 7.93 -10.40
C LEU A 167 -6.82 7.29 -10.99
N SER A 168 -7.90 7.18 -10.22
CA SER A 168 -9.12 6.47 -10.62
C SER A 168 -9.78 7.01 -11.89
N ASN A 169 -9.65 8.31 -12.16
CA ASN A 169 -10.25 8.99 -13.32
C ASN A 169 -9.33 9.04 -14.56
N LEU A 170 -8.23 8.31 -14.58
CA LEU A 170 -7.28 8.25 -15.68
C LEU A 170 -7.41 6.96 -16.49
N ASP A 171 -7.07 7.01 -17.77
CA ASP A 171 -6.90 5.81 -18.59
C ASP A 171 -5.69 4.97 -18.15
N ALA A 172 -5.63 3.70 -18.57
CA ALA A 172 -4.62 2.75 -18.13
C ALA A 172 -3.17 3.22 -18.41
N LYS A 173 -2.92 3.79 -19.61
CA LYS A 173 -1.59 4.28 -20.00
C LYS A 173 -1.16 5.47 -19.12
N MET A 174 -2.10 6.38 -18.87
CA MET A 174 -1.85 7.55 -18.04
C MET A 174 -1.62 7.15 -16.58
N ARG A 175 -2.36 6.13 -16.06
CA ARG A 175 -2.14 5.61 -14.70
C ARG A 175 -0.71 5.10 -14.50
N VAL A 176 -0.19 4.30 -15.45
CA VAL A 176 1.21 3.80 -15.38
C VAL A 176 2.20 4.95 -15.30
N SER A 177 2.07 5.96 -16.17
CA SER A 177 2.95 7.13 -16.15
C SER A 177 2.86 7.89 -14.83
N MET A 178 1.65 8.10 -14.31
CA MET A 178 1.43 8.89 -13.09
C MET A 178 1.87 8.16 -11.82
N ARG A 179 1.79 6.83 -11.76
CA ARG A 179 2.39 6.05 -10.66
C ARG A 179 3.89 6.31 -10.56
N THR A 180 4.60 6.18 -11.67
CA THR A 180 6.04 6.48 -11.73
C THR A 180 6.35 7.92 -11.29
N GLU A 181 5.53 8.89 -11.68
CA GLU A 181 5.69 10.29 -11.29
C GLU A 181 5.50 10.50 -9.78
N ILE A 182 4.47 9.87 -9.18
CA ILE A 182 4.21 9.98 -7.74
C ILE A 182 5.33 9.29 -6.94
N SER A 183 5.81 8.11 -7.36
CA SER A 183 6.94 7.44 -6.71
C SER A 183 8.22 8.26 -6.78
N LYS A 184 8.53 8.87 -7.94
CA LYS A 184 9.66 9.80 -8.08
C LYS A 184 9.50 11.03 -7.19
N LEU A 185 8.28 11.54 -7.08
CA LEU A 185 7.97 12.67 -6.21
C LEU A 185 8.22 12.33 -4.74
N HIS A 186 7.77 11.16 -4.29
CA HIS A 186 8.03 10.65 -2.94
C HIS A 186 9.54 10.56 -2.67
N ALA A 187 10.28 9.89 -3.54
CA ALA A 187 11.73 9.76 -3.42
C ALA A 187 12.46 11.12 -3.38
N LYS A 188 11.95 12.12 -4.13
CA LYS A 188 12.54 13.47 -4.17
C LYS A 188 12.23 14.30 -2.94
N LEU A 189 11.03 14.17 -2.40
CA LEU A 189 10.55 14.96 -1.25
C LEU A 189 10.91 14.31 0.10
N GLY A 190 11.06 12.98 0.16
CA GLY A 190 11.19 12.22 1.40
C GLY A 190 10.03 12.45 2.37
N ALA A 191 8.84 12.71 1.83
CA ALA A 191 7.67 13.14 2.61
C ALA A 191 6.81 11.97 3.03
N THR A 192 6.23 12.03 4.22
CA THR A 192 5.20 11.08 4.64
C THR A 192 3.98 11.17 3.72
N MET A 193 3.59 10.07 3.10
CA MET A 193 2.47 9.99 2.17
C MET A 193 1.49 8.91 2.58
N ILE A 194 0.19 9.24 2.58
CA ILE A 194 -0.88 8.27 2.80
C ILE A 194 -1.75 8.26 1.54
N TYR A 195 -1.82 7.11 0.89
CA TYR A 195 -2.45 6.94 -0.41
C TYR A 195 -3.58 5.91 -0.32
N VAL A 196 -4.76 6.29 -0.76
CA VAL A 196 -5.94 5.41 -0.83
C VAL A 196 -6.14 4.96 -2.26
N THR A 197 -6.31 3.65 -2.46
CA THR A 197 -6.68 3.06 -3.74
C THR A 197 -7.50 1.79 -3.57
N HIS A 198 -8.20 1.38 -4.62
CA HIS A 198 -8.79 0.06 -4.77
C HIS A 198 -8.01 -0.80 -5.78
N ASP A 199 -6.97 -0.24 -6.41
CA ASP A 199 -6.11 -0.93 -7.38
C ASP A 199 -4.89 -1.54 -6.67
N HIS A 200 -4.84 -2.87 -6.65
CA HIS A 200 -3.75 -3.62 -6.03
C HIS A 200 -2.40 -3.35 -6.71
N VAL A 201 -2.38 -3.10 -8.03
CA VAL A 201 -1.14 -2.79 -8.75
C VAL A 201 -0.57 -1.44 -8.33
N GLU A 202 -1.42 -0.44 -8.09
CA GLU A 202 -1.00 0.84 -7.52
C GLU A 202 -0.37 0.65 -6.14
N ALA A 203 -1.07 -0.09 -5.25
CA ALA A 203 -0.58 -0.35 -3.91
C ALA A 203 0.80 -1.02 -3.92
N MET A 204 0.95 -2.04 -4.75
CA MET A 204 2.16 -2.86 -4.84
C MET A 204 3.36 -2.14 -5.47
N THR A 205 3.11 -1.16 -6.33
CA THR A 205 4.20 -0.48 -7.09
C THR A 205 4.65 0.83 -6.49
N MET A 206 3.91 1.40 -5.54
CA MET A 206 4.22 2.73 -5.00
C MET A 206 4.49 2.74 -3.50
N GLY A 207 3.85 1.84 -2.73
CA GLY A 207 3.91 1.87 -1.26
C GLY A 207 5.15 1.21 -0.70
N ASP A 208 5.76 1.85 0.30
CA ASP A 208 6.75 1.21 1.18
C ASP A 208 6.05 0.17 2.06
N ARG A 209 4.82 0.47 2.48
CA ARG A 209 3.96 -0.43 3.24
C ARG A 209 2.51 -0.33 2.77
N ILE A 210 1.84 -1.48 2.75
CA ILE A 210 0.45 -1.62 2.34
C ILE A 210 -0.38 -2.02 3.55
N CYS A 211 -1.46 -1.30 3.78
CA CYS A 211 -2.45 -1.59 4.80
C CYS A 211 -3.76 -2.03 4.11
N VAL A 212 -4.15 -3.27 4.30
CA VAL A 212 -5.39 -3.82 3.73
C VAL A 212 -6.54 -3.59 4.69
N MET A 213 -7.58 -2.93 4.21
CA MET A 213 -8.80 -2.70 4.98
C MET A 213 -9.97 -3.51 4.42
N ARG A 214 -10.77 -4.09 5.31
CA ARG A 214 -12.02 -4.79 5.01
C ARG A 214 -13.05 -4.51 6.10
N ASP A 215 -14.27 -4.15 5.72
CA ASP A 215 -15.42 -3.95 6.63
C ASP A 215 -15.13 -3.03 7.84
N GLY A 216 -14.33 -2.00 7.63
CA GLY A 216 -13.95 -1.04 8.67
C GLY A 216 -12.78 -1.45 9.55
N GLU A 217 -12.14 -2.56 9.29
CA GLU A 217 -11.00 -3.10 10.05
C GLU A 217 -9.73 -3.14 9.20
N ILE A 218 -8.57 -3.10 9.85
CA ILE A 218 -7.29 -3.44 9.22
C ILE A 218 -7.12 -4.97 9.35
N VAL A 219 -7.18 -5.67 8.21
CA VAL A 219 -7.04 -7.13 8.18
C VAL A 219 -5.60 -7.57 7.95
N ALA A 220 -4.78 -6.70 7.35
CA ALA A 220 -3.36 -6.96 7.16
C ALA A 220 -2.58 -5.65 6.95
N SER A 221 -1.33 -5.61 7.38
CA SER A 221 -0.39 -4.53 7.07
C SER A 221 0.92 -5.17 6.62
N PHE A 222 1.37 -4.85 5.41
CA PHE A 222 2.55 -5.44 4.79
C PHE A 222 3.58 -4.34 4.50
N ILE A 223 4.85 -4.64 4.75
CA ILE A 223 5.99 -3.84 4.31
C ILE A 223 6.52 -4.48 3.02
N GLY A 224 6.75 -3.69 1.97
CA GLY A 224 7.48 -4.12 0.78
C GLY A 224 6.68 -4.19 -0.53
N SER A 225 7.35 -3.84 -1.60
CA SER A 225 7.02 -4.12 -2.99
C SER A 225 8.11 -5.07 -3.52
N PRO A 226 7.76 -6.23 -4.04
CA PRO A 226 6.42 -6.79 -4.27
C PRO A 226 5.74 -7.32 -3.00
N PRO A 227 4.41 -7.64 -3.07
CA PRO A 227 3.62 -8.03 -1.91
C PRO A 227 4.08 -9.36 -1.33
N MET A 228 3.73 -9.59 -0.06
CA MET A 228 3.90 -10.88 0.58
C MET A 228 3.16 -11.97 -0.20
N ASN A 229 3.84 -13.07 -0.47
CA ASN A 229 3.19 -14.27 -1.00
C ASN A 229 2.30 -14.87 0.07
N LEU A 230 1.03 -15.08 -0.25
CA LEU A 230 0.04 -15.70 0.64
C LEU A 230 -0.39 -17.04 0.04
N ILE A 231 -0.09 -18.14 0.74
CA ILE A 231 -0.32 -19.50 0.27
C ILE A 231 -1.26 -20.20 1.24
N HIS A 232 -2.44 -20.58 0.77
CA HIS A 232 -3.41 -21.31 1.55
C HIS A 232 -3.01 -22.78 1.69
N GLY A 233 -3.08 -23.31 2.89
CA GLY A 233 -2.67 -24.67 3.17
C GLY A 233 -3.12 -25.14 4.53
N GLU A 234 -2.61 -26.29 4.91
CA GLU A 234 -2.85 -26.85 6.23
C GLU A 234 -1.53 -27.23 6.92
N VAL A 235 -1.56 -27.21 8.24
CA VAL A 235 -0.46 -27.70 9.06
C VAL A 235 -0.78 -29.09 9.59
N ARG A 236 0.09 -30.05 9.29
CA ARG A 236 0.00 -31.44 9.73
C ARG A 236 1.31 -31.96 10.31
N LYS A 237 1.23 -32.97 11.15
CA LYS A 237 2.40 -33.65 11.67
C LYS A 237 2.75 -34.83 10.74
N LEU A 238 3.85 -34.72 10.00
CA LEU A 238 4.37 -35.76 9.12
C LEU A 238 5.65 -36.33 9.71
N ALA A 239 5.73 -37.65 9.89
CA ALA A 239 6.91 -38.33 10.44
C ALA A 239 7.47 -37.68 11.73
N GLY A 240 6.60 -37.07 12.55
CA GLY A 240 7.00 -36.43 13.81
C GLY A 240 7.28 -34.92 13.70
N THR A 241 7.41 -34.36 12.50
CA THR A 241 7.69 -32.93 12.24
C THR A 241 6.43 -32.22 11.78
N TRP A 242 6.14 -31.03 12.35
CA TRP A 242 5.08 -30.18 11.85
C TRP A 242 5.45 -29.64 10.47
N THR A 243 4.52 -29.77 9.53
CA THR A 243 4.75 -29.45 8.14
C THR A 243 3.57 -28.68 7.59
N PHE A 244 3.83 -27.56 6.91
CA PHE A 244 2.85 -26.85 6.08
C PHE A 244 2.73 -27.56 4.75
N ILE A 245 1.49 -27.80 4.29
CA ILE A 245 1.17 -28.40 3.00
C ILE A 245 0.16 -27.50 2.29
N GLU A 246 0.52 -27.07 1.09
CA GLU A 246 -0.36 -26.28 0.22
C GLU A 246 -1.65 -27.04 -0.11
N ASN A 247 -2.79 -26.35 -0.09
CA ASN A 247 -4.06 -26.93 -0.52
C ASN A 247 -4.04 -27.16 -2.05
N ALA A 248 -4.20 -28.41 -2.47
CA ALA A 248 -4.32 -28.75 -3.88
C ALA A 248 -5.64 -28.25 -4.47
N ALA A 249 -5.61 -27.62 -5.65
CA ALA A 249 -6.82 -27.30 -6.40
C ALA A 249 -7.41 -28.60 -6.98
N SER A 250 -8.74 -28.76 -6.86
CA SER A 250 -9.44 -29.88 -7.50
C SER A 250 -9.38 -29.75 -9.03
N GLY A 251 -8.51 -30.53 -9.68
CA GLY A 251 -8.36 -30.53 -11.15
C GLY A 251 -6.92 -30.47 -11.66
N GLU A 252 -6.00 -31.18 -11.03
CA GLU A 252 -4.58 -31.21 -11.42
C GLU A 252 -4.38 -31.65 -12.87
N ALA A 253 -3.73 -30.80 -13.69
CA ALA A 253 -3.13 -31.22 -14.94
C ALA A 253 -1.88 -32.05 -14.62
N ALA A 254 -1.62 -33.13 -15.40
CA ALA A 254 -0.50 -34.05 -15.19
C ALA A 254 0.90 -33.42 -15.22
N ASP A 255 0.98 -32.10 -15.50
CA ASP A 255 2.22 -31.32 -15.70
C ASP A 255 2.37 -30.19 -14.62
N SER A 256 1.57 -30.22 -13.56
CA SER A 256 1.65 -29.22 -12.48
C SER A 256 2.83 -29.52 -11.54
N PRO A 257 3.54 -28.49 -11.04
CA PRO A 257 4.56 -28.70 -10.00
C PRO A 257 3.93 -29.29 -8.74
N PRO A 258 4.68 -30.01 -7.90
CA PRO A 258 4.14 -30.56 -6.66
C PRO A 258 3.67 -29.47 -5.71
N PRO A 259 2.69 -29.76 -4.81
CA PRO A 259 2.25 -28.81 -3.82
C PRO A 259 3.40 -28.39 -2.89
N LEU A 260 3.43 -27.10 -2.55
CA LEU A 260 4.43 -26.56 -1.63
C LEU A 260 4.34 -27.29 -0.30
N THR A 261 5.43 -27.92 0.10
CA THR A 261 5.52 -28.66 1.36
C THR A 261 6.73 -28.17 2.14
N LEU A 262 6.52 -27.53 3.29
CA LEU A 262 7.58 -26.90 4.08
C LEU A 262 7.56 -27.42 5.52
N PRO A 263 8.66 -28.05 6.02
CA PRO A 263 8.82 -28.34 7.43
C PRO A 263 8.84 -27.02 8.23
N LEU A 264 8.16 -27.01 9.36
CA LEU A 264 8.08 -25.84 10.24
C LEU A 264 9.20 -25.93 11.30
N ASP A 265 9.83 -24.79 11.57
CA ASP A 265 10.77 -24.65 12.70
C ASP A 265 10.03 -24.63 14.05
N ASP A 266 10.77 -24.61 15.17
CA ASP A 266 10.19 -24.65 16.52
C ASP A 266 9.22 -23.49 16.75
N ARG A 267 9.54 -22.28 16.28
CA ARG A 267 8.69 -21.10 16.40
C ARG A 267 7.35 -21.26 15.66
N LEU A 268 7.40 -21.73 14.43
CA LEU A 268 6.20 -21.95 13.61
C LEU A 268 5.39 -23.15 14.12
N THR A 269 6.06 -24.13 14.72
CA THR A 269 5.44 -25.29 15.38
C THR A 269 4.58 -24.86 16.57
N ASP A 270 5.09 -23.98 17.41
CA ASP A 270 4.35 -23.42 18.56
C ASP A 270 3.11 -22.64 18.08
N LEU A 271 3.27 -21.81 17.04
CA LEU A 271 2.16 -21.08 16.43
C LEU A 271 1.11 -22.00 15.80
N ALA A 272 1.55 -23.04 15.09
CA ALA A 272 0.66 -24.05 14.50
C ALA A 272 -0.11 -24.84 15.57
N GLY A 273 0.54 -25.13 16.71
CA GLY A 273 -0.11 -25.78 17.87
C GLY A 273 -1.16 -24.92 18.57
N ALA A 274 -1.02 -23.60 18.50
CA ALA A 274 -1.99 -22.63 19.02
C ALA A 274 -3.15 -22.34 18.06
N ALA A 275 -3.05 -22.76 16.79
CA ALA A 275 -4.09 -22.53 15.79
C ALA A 275 -5.39 -23.29 16.12
N ARG A 276 -6.53 -22.61 15.96
CA ARG A 276 -7.86 -23.21 16.22
C ARG A 276 -8.29 -24.20 15.13
N SER A 277 -7.67 -24.16 13.97
CA SER A 277 -7.92 -24.99 12.80
C SER A 277 -6.58 -25.40 12.16
N PRO A 278 -6.48 -26.60 11.56
CA PRO A 278 -5.32 -26.98 10.78
C PRO A 278 -5.16 -26.13 9.49
N GLN A 279 -6.22 -25.45 9.05
CA GLN A 279 -6.19 -24.58 7.88
C GLN A 279 -5.55 -23.24 8.23
N VAL A 280 -4.46 -22.91 7.54
CA VAL A 280 -3.68 -21.69 7.75
C VAL A 280 -3.33 -21.05 6.40
N ILE A 281 -2.95 -19.76 6.46
CA ILE A 281 -2.33 -19.08 5.34
C ILE A 281 -0.87 -18.86 5.70
N LEU A 282 0.05 -19.34 4.86
CA LEU A 282 1.46 -19.05 4.97
C LEU A 282 1.78 -17.76 4.23
N GLY A 283 2.37 -16.79 4.92
CA GLY A 283 2.86 -15.54 4.37
C GLY A 283 4.38 -15.50 4.35
N ILE A 284 4.96 -15.21 3.20
CA ILE A 284 6.41 -14.99 3.05
C ILE A 284 6.68 -13.89 2.05
N ARG A 285 7.64 -13.02 2.36
CA ARG A 285 8.00 -11.92 1.46
C ARG A 285 8.89 -12.39 0.32
N PRO A 286 8.79 -11.76 -0.87
CA PRO A 286 9.61 -12.08 -2.03
C PRO A 286 11.12 -12.06 -1.77
N GLU A 287 11.61 -11.15 -0.93
CA GLU A 287 13.02 -11.06 -0.55
C GLU A 287 13.51 -12.23 0.34
N HIS A 288 12.59 -13.00 0.90
CA HIS A 288 12.87 -14.17 1.73
C HIS A 288 12.64 -15.50 0.97
N VAL A 289 12.36 -15.41 -0.33
CA VAL A 289 12.27 -16.52 -1.27
C VAL A 289 13.43 -16.39 -2.25
N GLY A 290 14.37 -17.32 -2.23
CA GLY A 290 15.63 -17.15 -2.95
C GLY A 290 16.22 -18.46 -3.50
N LEU A 291 17.48 -18.37 -3.90
CA LEU A 291 18.29 -19.50 -4.41
C LEU A 291 19.35 -19.94 -3.39
N ASP A 292 19.21 -19.53 -2.15
CA ASP A 292 20.21 -19.78 -1.11
C ASP A 292 20.29 -21.27 -0.79
N SER A 293 21.44 -21.87 -1.06
CA SER A 293 21.71 -23.30 -0.85
C SER A 293 22.11 -23.66 0.59
N ARG A 294 21.73 -22.83 1.57
CA ARG A 294 21.94 -23.21 2.96
C ARG A 294 21.08 -24.43 3.27
N ASP A 295 21.72 -25.50 3.75
CA ASP A 295 21.06 -26.79 4.10
C ASP A 295 19.93 -26.66 5.12
N SER A 296 19.79 -25.48 5.74
CA SER A 296 18.76 -25.17 6.76
C SER A 296 17.42 -24.67 6.19
N PHE A 297 17.35 -24.29 4.91
CA PHE A 297 16.13 -23.77 4.30
C PHE A 297 15.43 -24.81 3.42
N PRO A 298 14.13 -25.08 3.66
CA PRO A 298 13.38 -25.97 2.79
C PRO A 298 13.30 -25.39 1.38
N SER A 299 13.46 -26.25 0.38
CA SER A 299 13.37 -25.90 -1.03
C SER A 299 12.19 -26.58 -1.70
N CYS A 300 11.59 -25.90 -2.67
CA CYS A 300 10.49 -26.44 -3.46
C CYS A 300 10.70 -26.11 -4.95
N PRO A 301 10.48 -27.08 -5.87
CA PRO A 301 10.48 -26.82 -7.29
C PRO A 301 9.22 -26.03 -7.67
N ILE A 302 9.41 -24.92 -8.37
CA ILE A 302 8.34 -24.03 -8.83
C ILE A 302 8.55 -23.69 -10.30
N ARG A 303 7.47 -23.40 -11.03
CA ARG A 303 7.52 -23.08 -12.46
C ARG A 303 7.50 -21.58 -12.69
N ILE A 304 8.44 -21.07 -13.50
CA ILE A 304 8.53 -19.64 -13.85
C ILE A 304 7.43 -19.27 -14.85
N GLU A 305 6.57 -18.31 -14.50
CA GLU A 305 5.51 -17.77 -15.35
C GLU A 305 5.86 -16.44 -16.01
N ALA A 306 6.65 -15.58 -15.34
CA ALA A 306 7.16 -14.34 -15.90
C ALA A 306 8.45 -13.89 -15.20
N VAL A 307 9.23 -13.06 -15.86
CA VAL A 307 10.50 -12.52 -15.35
C VAL A 307 10.53 -11.03 -15.62
N GLU A 308 10.69 -10.23 -14.56
CA GLU A 308 10.77 -8.77 -14.63
C GLU A 308 12.11 -8.32 -14.06
N THR A 309 13.00 -7.80 -14.92
CA THR A 309 14.30 -7.28 -14.48
C THR A 309 14.16 -5.83 -14.03
N MET A 310 14.48 -5.57 -12.75
CA MET A 310 14.31 -4.28 -12.07
C MET A 310 15.67 -3.62 -11.76
N GLY A 311 16.60 -3.63 -12.71
CA GLY A 311 17.94 -3.05 -12.54
C GLY A 311 18.86 -3.95 -11.73
N ALA A 312 19.00 -3.75 -10.43
CA ALA A 312 19.89 -4.52 -9.55
C ALA A 312 19.34 -5.89 -9.15
N GLU A 313 18.06 -6.15 -9.40
CA GLU A 313 17.37 -7.39 -9.02
C GLU A 313 16.36 -7.81 -10.08
N THR A 314 15.91 -9.05 -10.00
CA THR A 314 14.92 -9.64 -10.90
C THR A 314 13.75 -10.18 -10.07
N HIS A 315 12.53 -9.75 -10.39
CA HIS A 315 11.32 -10.34 -9.86
C HIS A 315 10.91 -11.53 -10.75
N VAL A 316 10.92 -12.71 -10.16
CA VAL A 316 10.49 -13.94 -10.82
C VAL A 316 9.10 -14.28 -10.33
N HIS A 317 8.12 -14.18 -11.24
CA HIS A 317 6.76 -14.65 -11.01
C HIS A 317 6.71 -16.13 -11.32
N ALA A 318 6.29 -16.91 -10.35
CA ALA A 318 6.29 -18.35 -10.45
C ALA A 318 4.99 -18.94 -9.87
N SER A 319 4.69 -20.18 -10.20
CA SER A 319 3.56 -20.92 -9.66
C SER A 319 3.99 -22.19 -8.95
N THR A 320 3.32 -22.47 -7.86
CA THR A 320 3.20 -23.79 -7.23
C THR A 320 2.02 -24.53 -7.88
N THR A 321 1.53 -25.60 -7.28
CA THR A 321 0.35 -26.32 -7.77
C THR A 321 -0.89 -25.41 -7.85
N SER A 322 -1.14 -24.58 -6.84
CA SER A 322 -2.40 -23.84 -6.69
C SER A 322 -2.24 -22.33 -6.49
N HIS A 323 -1.01 -21.85 -6.24
CA HIS A 323 -0.77 -20.45 -5.93
C HIS A 323 0.31 -19.85 -6.82
N ARG A 324 0.17 -18.56 -7.06
CA ARG A 324 1.24 -17.73 -7.64
C ARG A 324 2.07 -17.13 -6.54
N LEU A 325 3.37 -17.05 -6.77
CA LEU A 325 4.31 -16.41 -5.86
C LEU A 325 5.31 -15.54 -6.63
N ILE A 326 5.90 -14.60 -5.94
CA ILE A 326 6.97 -13.75 -6.47
C ILE A 326 8.21 -14.02 -5.65
N ALA A 327 9.35 -14.25 -6.32
CA ALA A 327 10.65 -14.31 -5.71
C ALA A 327 11.50 -13.13 -6.18
N ARG A 328 12.27 -12.56 -5.27
CA ARG A 328 13.22 -11.49 -5.56
C ARG A 328 14.62 -12.08 -5.64
N LEU A 329 15.14 -12.16 -6.86
CA LEU A 329 16.38 -12.86 -7.17
C LEU A 329 17.45 -11.90 -7.73
N PRO A 330 18.75 -12.28 -7.69
CA PRO A 330 19.82 -11.47 -8.26
C PRO A 330 19.63 -11.22 -9.77
N ALA A 331 20.00 -10.02 -10.24
CA ALA A 331 19.83 -9.63 -11.64
C ALA A 331 20.76 -10.35 -12.63
N ASP A 332 21.85 -10.91 -12.13
CA ASP A 332 22.85 -11.66 -12.92
C ASP A 332 22.44 -13.11 -13.21
N GLY A 333 21.35 -13.57 -12.60
CA GLY A 333 20.76 -14.90 -12.85
C GLY A 333 20.10 -14.99 -14.23
N ARG A 334 20.13 -16.18 -14.82
CA ARG A 334 19.41 -16.48 -16.08
C ARG A 334 18.15 -17.24 -15.76
N TYR A 335 17.02 -16.55 -15.76
CA TYR A 335 15.70 -17.12 -15.48
C TYR A 335 14.89 -17.17 -16.76
N ARG A 336 14.34 -18.36 -17.12
CA ARG A 336 13.61 -18.56 -18.38
C ARG A 336 12.15 -18.92 -18.12
N LEU A 337 11.27 -18.36 -18.89
CA LEU A 337 9.84 -18.69 -18.89
C LEU A 337 9.63 -20.20 -19.08
N GLY A 338 8.81 -20.82 -18.24
CA GLY A 338 8.49 -22.24 -18.28
C GLY A 338 9.53 -23.15 -17.62
N GLU A 339 10.67 -22.62 -17.19
CA GLU A 339 11.69 -23.36 -16.45
C GLU A 339 11.21 -23.67 -15.03
N THR A 340 11.60 -24.86 -14.54
CA THR A 340 11.38 -25.21 -13.12
C THR A 340 12.63 -24.82 -12.33
N LEU A 341 12.42 -23.98 -11.33
CA LEU A 341 13.46 -23.47 -10.44
C LEU A 341 13.21 -23.96 -9.02
N SER A 342 14.26 -24.48 -8.35
CA SER A 342 14.17 -24.83 -6.94
C SER A 342 14.39 -23.59 -6.10
N LEU A 343 13.33 -23.07 -5.47
CA LEU A 343 13.42 -21.92 -4.57
C LEU A 343 13.45 -22.37 -3.12
N THR A 344 14.25 -21.66 -2.33
CA THR A 344 14.36 -21.83 -0.88
C THR A 344 13.52 -20.81 -0.14
N PHE A 345 13.00 -21.19 1.00
CA PHE A 345 12.12 -20.37 1.84
C PHE A 345 12.77 -20.13 3.21
N ASN A 346 13.04 -18.88 3.55
CA ASN A 346 13.59 -18.52 4.87
C ASN A 346 12.51 -18.72 5.94
N SER A 347 12.59 -19.83 6.67
CA SER A 347 11.61 -20.20 7.71
C SER A 347 11.48 -19.15 8.82
N ALA A 348 12.57 -18.46 9.18
CA ALA A 348 12.55 -17.40 10.19
C ALA A 348 11.71 -16.19 9.80
N ALA A 349 11.46 -15.99 8.48
CA ALA A 349 10.68 -14.88 7.95
C ALA A 349 9.25 -15.29 7.52
N ILE A 350 8.85 -16.55 7.75
CA ILE A 350 7.50 -17.03 7.50
C ILE A 350 6.55 -16.53 8.60
N HIS A 351 5.37 -16.08 8.19
CA HIS A 351 4.24 -15.77 9.05
C HIS A 351 3.12 -16.77 8.81
N LEU A 352 2.42 -17.17 9.86
CA LEU A 352 1.21 -17.98 9.76
C LEU A 352 0.00 -17.13 10.15
N PHE A 353 -1.07 -17.25 9.37
CA PHE A 353 -2.35 -16.59 9.61
C PHE A 353 -3.43 -17.66 9.78
N ASP A 354 -4.38 -17.41 10.64
CA ASP A 354 -5.59 -18.21 10.75
C ASP A 354 -6.44 -18.05 9.47
N ALA A 355 -6.77 -19.17 8.80
CA ALA A 355 -7.45 -19.10 7.50
C ALA A 355 -8.87 -18.54 7.58
N ALA A 356 -9.55 -18.63 8.73
CA ALA A 356 -10.93 -18.16 8.89
C ALA A 356 -10.98 -16.66 9.24
N THR A 357 -10.02 -16.18 10.04
CA THR A 357 -10.01 -14.80 10.52
C THR A 357 -9.00 -13.91 9.81
N GLU A 358 -8.09 -14.50 9.02
CA GLU A 358 -6.98 -13.85 8.33
C GLU A 358 -6.04 -13.04 9.27
N LYS A 359 -6.09 -13.33 10.58
CA LYS A 359 -5.22 -12.70 11.58
C LYS A 359 -3.92 -13.48 11.75
N VAL A 360 -2.83 -12.75 11.97
CA VAL A 360 -1.54 -13.38 12.28
C VAL A 360 -1.67 -14.23 13.54
N LEU A 361 -1.19 -15.48 13.48
CA LEU A 361 -1.05 -16.31 14.65
C LEU A 361 0.10 -15.76 15.49
N SER A 362 -0.18 -15.41 16.73
CA SER A 362 0.80 -14.99 17.75
C SER A 362 0.83 -16.01 18.87
N ALA A 363 2.02 -16.30 19.37
CA ALA A 363 2.21 -17.14 20.54
C ALA A 363 1.73 -16.45 21.82
#